data_d330adeaaba81b0c5ab30cab0a188378
#
_entry.id   d330adeaaba81b0c5ab30cab0a188378
#
_cell.length_a   1.000
_cell.length_b   1.000
_cell.length_c   1.000
_cell.angle_alpha   90.00
_cell.angle_beta   90.00
_cell.angle_gamma   90.00
#
_symmetry.space_group_name_H-M   'P 1'
#
loop_
_entity.id
_entity.type
_entity.pdbx_description
1 polymer ?
#
loop_
_entity_poly.entity_id
_entity_poly.type
_entity_poly.pdbx_seq_one_letter_code
_entity_poly.pdbx_strand_id
1 'polypeptide(L)' 'MPAVSFNVSMEEVLKQSLRQNFIPVVDDRDIFIGIVTRKAVISYLMHLEP' A
#
# COMPACT_ATOMS: atom_id res chain seq x y z
N MET A 1 -11.82 -4.57 5.50
CA MET A 1 -10.53 -4.64 4.80
C MET A 1 -9.49 -3.81 5.55
N PRO A 2 -8.36 -4.41 5.89
CA PRO A 2 -7.35 -3.68 6.67
C PRO A 2 -6.80 -2.48 5.90
N ALA A 3 -6.67 -1.36 6.60
CA ALA A 3 -6.08 -0.16 6.06
C ALA A 3 -4.67 0.02 6.64
N VAL A 4 -3.84 0.78 5.94
CA VAL A 4 -2.50 1.09 6.42
C VAL A 4 -2.35 2.59 6.61
N SER A 5 -1.48 2.98 7.53
CA SER A 5 -1.16 4.38 7.76
C SER A 5 -0.31 4.91 6.59
N PHE A 6 -0.46 6.18 6.27
CA PHE A 6 0.30 6.78 5.16
C PHE A 6 1.82 6.73 5.38
N ASN A 7 2.27 6.55 6.61
CA ASN A 7 3.69 6.45 6.91
C ASN A 7 4.17 5.00 7.11
N VAL A 8 3.37 4.03 6.66
CA VAL A 8 3.73 2.62 6.78
C VAL A 8 4.94 2.31 5.88
N SER A 9 5.72 1.32 6.26
CA SER A 9 6.86 0.91 5.45
C SER A 9 6.41 0.19 4.18
N MET A 10 7.23 0.23 3.15
CA MET A 10 6.93 -0.49 1.90
C MET A 10 6.82 -1.99 2.15
N GLU A 11 7.60 -2.52 3.10
CA GLU A 11 7.52 -3.94 3.43
C GLU A 11 6.13 -4.33 3.90
N GLU A 12 5.51 -3.50 4.74
CA GLU A 12 4.14 -3.75 5.18
C GLU A 12 3.14 -3.69 4.04
N VAL A 13 3.32 -2.72 3.15
CA VAL A 13 2.45 -2.61 1.97
C VAL A 13 2.56 -3.85 1.11
N LEU A 14 3.78 -4.37 0.93
CA LEU A 14 3.99 -5.59 0.16
C LEU A 14 3.27 -6.78 0.79
N LYS A 15 3.35 -6.93 2.10
CA LYS A 15 2.66 -8.00 2.80
C LYS A 15 1.16 -7.91 2.61
N GLN A 16 0.61 -6.71 2.71
CA GLN A 16 -0.82 -6.51 2.52
C GLN A 16 -1.24 -6.82 1.09
N SER A 17 -0.40 -6.49 0.11
CA SER A 17 -0.73 -6.72 -1.30
C SER A 17 -0.82 -8.20 -1.64
N LEU A 18 -0.24 -9.08 -0.82
CA LEU A 18 -0.38 -10.51 -1.00
C LEU A 18 -1.76 -11.02 -0.56
N ARG A 19 -2.47 -10.24 0.23
CA ARG A 19 -3.76 -10.64 0.81
C ARG A 19 -4.94 -9.95 0.16
N GLN A 20 -4.73 -8.79 -0.44
CA GLN A 20 -5.82 -8.00 -0.99
C GLN A 20 -5.37 -7.22 -2.21
N ASN A 21 -6.30 -7.00 -3.14
CA ASN A 21 -5.98 -6.36 -4.41
C ASN A 21 -5.78 -4.87 -4.28
N PHE A 22 -6.38 -4.25 -3.27
CA PHE A 22 -6.19 -2.83 -3.01
C PHE A 22 -6.14 -2.60 -1.51
N ILE A 23 -5.39 -1.59 -1.12
CA ILE A 23 -5.09 -1.31 0.28
C ILE A 23 -5.51 0.12 0.58
N PRO A 24 -6.53 0.33 1.42
CA PRO A 24 -6.90 1.69 1.82
C PRO A 24 -5.78 2.32 2.64
N VAL A 25 -5.54 3.60 2.43
CA VAL A 25 -4.52 4.35 3.16
C VAL A 25 -5.21 5.42 3.98
N VAL A 26 -4.83 5.51 5.25
CA VAL A 26 -5.39 6.50 6.17
C VAL A 26 -4.27 7.35 6.74
N ASP A 27 -4.63 8.56 7.22
CA ASP A 27 -3.67 9.42 7.88
C ASP A 27 -3.55 9.06 9.37
N ASP A 28 -2.83 9.88 10.12
CA ASP A 28 -2.60 9.63 11.54
C ASP A 28 -3.86 9.80 12.40
N ARG A 29 -4.96 10.25 11.80
CA ARG A 29 -6.26 10.40 12.48
C ARG A 29 -7.28 9.40 11.95
N ASP A 30 -6.83 8.36 11.23
CA ASP A 30 -7.68 7.35 10.62
C ASP A 30 -8.62 7.88 9.55
N ILE A 31 -8.28 9.01 8.94
CA ILE A 31 -9.08 9.56 7.84
C ILE A 31 -8.57 8.98 6.53
N PHE A 32 -9.49 8.42 5.74
CA PHE A 32 -9.16 7.83 4.45
C PHE A 32 -8.57 8.89 3.51
N ILE A 33 -7.41 8.60 2.92
CA ILE A 33 -6.75 9.52 2.00
C ILE A 33 -6.49 8.92 0.62
N GLY A 34 -6.62 7.63 0.44
CA GLY A 34 -6.41 7.06 -0.87
C GLY A 34 -6.32 5.55 -0.84
N ILE A 35 -6.05 4.99 -2.02
CA ILE A 35 -5.93 3.54 -2.19
C ILE A 35 -4.62 3.22 -2.91
N VAL A 36 -3.96 2.16 -2.46
CA VAL A 36 -2.83 1.58 -3.19
C VAL A 36 -3.29 0.25 -3.77
N THR A 37 -3.12 0.07 -5.08
CA THR A 37 -3.49 -1.19 -5.73
C THR A 37 -2.30 -2.13 -5.79
N ARG A 38 -2.59 -3.44 -5.86
CA ARG A 38 -1.53 -4.44 -6.05
C ARG A 38 -0.75 -4.14 -7.32
N LYS A 39 -1.44 -3.73 -8.37
CA LYS A 39 -0.80 -3.38 -9.63
C LYS A 39 0.21 -2.23 -9.43
N ALA A 40 -0.16 -1.23 -8.66
CA ALA A 40 0.73 -0.11 -8.38
C ALA A 40 1.97 -0.55 -7.61
N VAL A 41 1.80 -1.47 -6.65
CA VAL A 41 2.93 -2.01 -5.89
C VAL A 41 3.88 -2.76 -6.80
N ILE A 42 3.34 -3.62 -7.67
CA ILE A 42 4.15 -4.37 -8.61
C ILE A 42 4.91 -3.43 -9.55
N SER A 43 4.23 -2.41 -10.05
CA SER A 43 4.85 -1.43 -10.94
C SER A 43 6.01 -0.71 -10.24
N TYR A 44 5.80 -0.35 -8.98
CA TYR A 44 6.84 0.29 -8.19
C TYR A 44 8.08 -0.60 -8.08
N LEU A 45 7.87 -1.88 -7.78
CA LEU A 45 8.98 -2.83 -7.64
C LEU A 45 9.76 -2.98 -8.94
N MET A 46 9.05 -2.98 -10.06
CA MET A 46 9.71 -3.10 -11.37
C MET A 46 10.60 -1.89 -11.69
N HIS A 47 10.29 -0.74 -11.12
CA HIS A 47 11.06 0.48 -11.35
C HIS A 47 12.25 0.61 -10.42
N LEU A 48 12.42 -0.31 -9.47
CA LEU A 48 13.60 -0.33 -8.61
C LEU A 48 14.81 -0.95 -9.30
N GLU A 49 14.58 -1.67 -10.40
CA GLU A 49 15.67 -2.27 -11.16
C GLU A 49 16.44 -1.19 -11.90
N PRO A 50 17.77 -1.21 -11.79
CA PRO A 50 18.60 -0.24 -12.52
C PRO A 50 18.56 -0.49 -14.02
#